data_b02834a9eb6cf7984c916c254cbb267b
#
_entry.id   b02834a9eb6cf7984c916c254cbb267b
#
_cell.length_a   1.000
_cell.length_b   1.000
_cell.length_c   1.000
_cell.angle_alpha   90.00
_cell.angle_beta   90.00
_cell.angle_gamma   90.00
#
_symmetry.space_group_name_H-M   'P 1'
#
loop_
_entity.id
_entity.type
_entity.pdbx_description
1 polymer ?
#
loop_
_entity_poly.entity_id
_entity_poly.type
_entity_poly.pdbx_seq_one_letter_code
_entity_poly.pdbx_strand_id
1 'polypeptide(L)'
;MLVDDDPDFVEAVKVIVESGGYDVRVAYDGQEGLEAVAEEKPDLIVLDVMMPVMNGHEACEKLKGDPETSGIPIILLTAVAERVTTSTYSHRDMLESEAEDYMPKPVEPVELLELIKSWLEK
;
A
#
# COMPACT_ATOMS: atom_id res chain seq x y z
N MET A 1 -6.39 -1.46 -4.99
CA MET A 1 -6.92 -1.32 -3.61
C MET A 1 -6.03 -0.39 -2.80
N LEU A 2 -6.65 0.45 -1.99
CA LEU A 2 -5.94 1.39 -1.13
C LEU A 2 -6.24 1.06 0.32
N VAL A 3 -5.20 0.81 1.11
CA VAL A 3 -5.34 0.46 2.53
C VAL A 3 -4.60 1.48 3.38
N ASP A 4 -5.34 2.30 4.11
CA ASP A 4 -4.79 3.35 4.97
C ASP A 4 -5.85 3.71 6.00
N ASP A 5 -5.45 4.02 7.22
CA ASP A 5 -6.39 4.32 8.30
C ASP A 5 -6.79 5.80 8.38
N ASP A 6 -6.24 6.64 7.52
CA ASP A 6 -6.58 8.06 7.46
C ASP A 6 -7.65 8.32 6.39
N PRO A 7 -8.92 8.57 6.78
CA PRO A 7 -9.99 8.72 5.79
C PRO A 7 -9.82 9.94 4.88
N ASP A 8 -9.18 11.01 5.35
CA ASP A 8 -8.96 12.18 4.51
C ASP A 8 -7.94 11.88 3.40
N PHE A 9 -6.88 11.17 3.75
CA PHE A 9 -5.87 10.76 2.78
C PHE A 9 -6.48 9.79 1.76
N VAL A 10 -7.24 8.82 2.25
CA VAL A 10 -7.91 7.83 1.40
C VAL A 10 -8.81 8.50 0.38
N GLU A 11 -9.62 9.45 0.83
CA GLU A 11 -10.56 10.14 -0.06
C GLU A 11 -9.82 10.94 -1.14
N ALA A 12 -8.77 11.66 -0.76
CA ALA A 12 -7.99 12.44 -1.71
C ALA A 12 -7.32 11.55 -2.76
N VAL A 13 -6.71 10.46 -2.33
CA VAL A 13 -6.03 9.54 -3.25
C VAL A 13 -7.03 8.83 -4.15
N LYS A 14 -8.16 8.41 -3.59
CA LYS A 14 -9.20 7.72 -4.36
C LYS A 14 -9.69 8.58 -5.53
N VAL A 15 -9.96 9.86 -5.26
CA VAL A 15 -10.43 10.78 -6.32
C VAL A 15 -9.39 10.88 -7.43
N ILE A 16 -8.12 11.03 -7.08
CA ILE A 16 -7.05 11.18 -8.07
C ILE A 16 -6.88 9.89 -8.89
N VAL A 17 -6.86 8.74 -8.23
CA VAL A 17 -6.66 7.47 -8.92
C VAL A 17 -7.86 7.16 -9.83
N GLU A 18 -9.07 7.43 -9.37
CA GLU A 18 -10.27 7.24 -10.19
C GLU A 18 -10.26 8.16 -11.41
N SER A 19 -9.71 9.36 -11.27
CA SER A 19 -9.59 10.27 -12.41
C SER A 19 -8.66 9.73 -13.49
N GLY A 20 -7.77 8.81 -13.12
CA GLY A 20 -6.89 8.14 -14.06
C GLY A 20 -7.53 6.94 -14.77
N GLY A 21 -8.79 6.65 -14.48
CA GLY A 21 -9.51 5.56 -15.13
C GLY A 21 -9.50 4.24 -14.38
N TYR A 22 -9.07 4.23 -13.13
CA TYR A 22 -8.99 3.02 -12.31
C TYR A 22 -10.11 2.95 -11.29
N ASP A 23 -10.58 1.76 -11.00
CA ASP A 23 -11.52 1.53 -9.92
C ASP A 23 -10.76 1.36 -8.62
N VAL A 24 -11.21 2.04 -7.55
CA VAL A 24 -10.53 2.00 -6.27
C VAL A 24 -11.42 1.36 -5.22
N ARG A 25 -10.90 0.33 -4.57
CA ARG A 25 -11.50 -0.24 -3.36
C ARG A 25 -10.67 0.20 -2.18
N VAL A 26 -11.33 0.41 -1.05
CA VAL A 26 -10.68 0.99 0.14
C VAL A 26 -10.84 0.06 1.33
N ALA A 27 -9.79 -0.02 2.14
CA ALA A 27 -9.83 -0.66 3.46
C ALA A 27 -9.10 0.26 4.43
N TYR A 28 -9.50 0.22 5.69
CA TYR A 28 -8.99 1.17 6.68
C TYR A 28 -8.02 0.54 7.69
N ASP A 29 -7.73 -0.74 7.56
CA ASP A 29 -6.66 -1.39 8.29
C ASP A 29 -6.23 -2.66 7.54
N GLY A 30 -5.15 -3.29 8.01
CA GLY A 30 -4.59 -4.45 7.34
C GLY A 30 -5.50 -5.66 7.33
N GLN A 31 -6.25 -5.89 8.40
CA GLN A 31 -7.17 -7.01 8.48
C GLN A 31 -8.31 -6.85 7.47
N GLU A 32 -8.88 -5.64 7.43
CA GLU A 32 -9.93 -5.30 6.49
C GLU A 32 -9.42 -5.44 5.04
N GLY A 33 -8.17 -5.01 4.81
CA GLY A 33 -7.54 -5.16 3.51
C GLY A 33 -7.41 -6.62 3.08
N LEU A 34 -6.96 -7.49 3.98
CA LEU A 34 -6.83 -8.91 3.67
C LEU A 34 -8.19 -9.53 3.35
N GLU A 35 -9.21 -9.17 4.11
CA GLU A 35 -10.56 -9.67 3.86
C GLU A 35 -11.10 -9.22 2.50
N ALA A 36 -10.84 -7.97 2.15
CA ALA A 36 -11.28 -7.45 0.86
C ALA A 36 -10.57 -8.12 -0.30
N VAL A 37 -9.28 -8.42 -0.16
CA VAL A 37 -8.51 -9.13 -1.18
C VAL A 37 -9.06 -10.55 -1.36
N ALA A 38 -9.47 -11.19 -0.27
CA ALA A 38 -10.03 -12.54 -0.35
C ALA A 38 -11.35 -12.55 -1.10
N GLU A 39 -12.13 -11.49 -1.00
CA GLU A 39 -13.40 -11.38 -1.74
C GLU A 39 -13.19 -11.17 -3.22
N GLU A 40 -12.27 -10.27 -3.56
CA GLU A 40 -11.97 -9.96 -4.96
C GLU A 40 -10.53 -9.48 -5.05
N LYS A 41 -9.71 -10.18 -5.80
CA LYS A 41 -8.28 -9.84 -5.93
C LYS A 41 -8.12 -8.56 -6.73
N PRO A 42 -7.41 -7.56 -6.19
CA PRO A 42 -7.11 -6.34 -6.94
C PRO A 42 -5.90 -6.56 -7.85
N ASP A 43 -5.73 -5.64 -8.78
CA ASP A 43 -4.57 -5.67 -9.67
C ASP A 43 -3.32 -5.07 -9.03
N LEU A 44 -3.51 -4.25 -7.98
CA LEU A 44 -2.42 -3.61 -7.27
C LEU A 44 -2.93 -3.16 -5.89
N ILE A 45 -2.05 -3.17 -4.90
CA ILE A 45 -2.38 -2.75 -3.54
C ILE A 45 -1.44 -1.62 -3.12
N VAL A 46 -2.00 -0.51 -2.64
CA VAL A 46 -1.25 0.55 -1.98
C VAL A 46 -1.55 0.41 -0.49
N LEU A 47 -0.52 0.25 0.31
CA LEU A 47 -0.65 -0.22 1.68
C LEU A 47 0.16 0.66 2.63
N ASP A 48 -0.52 1.32 3.57
CA ASP A 48 0.14 2.11 4.60
C ASP A 48 0.83 1.19 5.59
N VAL A 49 2.05 1.52 5.98
CA VAL A 49 2.79 0.75 6.96
C VAL A 49 2.23 0.95 8.37
N MET A 50 1.91 2.19 8.72
CA MET A 50 1.49 2.54 10.09
C MET A 50 -0.02 2.48 10.24
N MET A 51 -0.53 1.32 10.62
CA MET A 51 -1.96 1.13 10.84
C MET A 51 -2.20 0.36 12.13
N PRO A 52 -3.34 0.61 12.81
CA PRO A 52 -3.72 -0.20 13.97
C PRO A 52 -4.14 -1.61 13.52
N VAL A 53 -4.27 -2.51 14.46
CA VAL A 53 -4.68 -3.90 14.28
C VAL A 53 -3.64 -4.72 13.54
N MET A 54 -3.34 -4.36 12.30
CA MET A 54 -2.31 -5.06 11.52
C MET A 54 -1.61 -4.03 10.65
N ASN A 55 -0.30 -3.87 10.82
CA ASN A 55 0.44 -2.89 10.05
C ASN A 55 0.71 -3.39 8.62
N GLY A 56 1.21 -2.48 7.77
CA GLY A 56 1.42 -2.79 6.37
C GLY A 56 2.45 -3.87 6.11
N HIS A 57 3.48 -3.97 6.95
CA HIS A 57 4.48 -5.03 6.78
C HIS A 57 3.88 -6.40 7.04
N GLU A 58 3.06 -6.53 8.06
CA GLU A 58 2.39 -7.78 8.37
C GLU A 58 1.43 -8.18 7.27
N ALA A 59 0.64 -7.22 6.79
CA ALA A 59 -0.30 -7.50 5.71
C ALA A 59 0.42 -7.90 4.43
N CYS A 60 1.52 -7.21 4.10
CA CYS A 60 2.32 -7.53 2.93
C CYS A 60 2.89 -8.95 3.04
N GLU A 61 3.43 -9.30 4.19
CA GLU A 61 3.98 -10.63 4.42
C GLU A 61 2.94 -11.71 4.22
N LYS A 62 1.73 -11.52 4.73
CA LYS A 62 0.65 -12.48 4.55
C LYS A 62 0.23 -12.61 3.10
N LEU A 63 0.14 -11.50 2.37
CA LEU A 63 -0.22 -11.52 0.96
C LEU A 63 0.85 -12.20 0.11
N LYS A 64 2.11 -11.92 0.38
CA LYS A 64 3.20 -12.53 -0.39
C LYS A 64 3.43 -13.99 -0.04
N GLY A 65 3.00 -14.41 1.15
CA GLY A 65 3.07 -15.81 1.56
C GLY A 65 1.97 -16.70 0.98
N ASP A 66 0.94 -16.11 0.38
CA ASP A 66 -0.18 -16.84 -0.20
C ASP A 66 0.03 -16.94 -1.71
N PRO A 67 0.13 -18.15 -2.29
CA PRO A 67 0.33 -18.30 -3.74
C PRO A 67 -0.73 -17.58 -4.59
N GLU A 68 -1.95 -17.44 -4.07
CA GLU A 68 -3.01 -16.78 -4.82
C GLU A 68 -2.85 -15.27 -4.90
N THR A 69 -2.13 -14.66 -3.96
CA THR A 69 -1.97 -13.21 -3.90
C THR A 69 -0.54 -12.74 -4.09
N SER A 70 0.43 -13.65 -4.09
CA SER A 70 1.84 -13.30 -4.15
C SER A 70 2.24 -12.53 -5.42
N GLY A 71 1.47 -12.67 -6.49
CA GLY A 71 1.74 -11.97 -7.75
C GLY A 71 1.18 -10.55 -7.83
N ILE A 72 0.42 -10.11 -6.82
CA ILE A 72 -0.17 -8.77 -6.84
C ILE A 72 0.89 -7.74 -6.42
N PRO A 73 1.17 -6.71 -7.24
CA PRO A 73 2.13 -5.68 -6.86
C PRO A 73 1.65 -4.90 -5.63
N ILE A 74 2.55 -4.70 -4.68
CA ILE A 74 2.25 -3.96 -3.45
C ILE A 74 3.19 -2.78 -3.35
N ILE A 75 2.62 -1.59 -3.14
CA ILE A 75 3.36 -0.36 -2.87
C ILE A 75 3.15 -0.02 -1.41
N LEU A 76 4.22 0.03 -0.63
CA LEU A 76 4.13 0.41 0.78
C LEU A 76 4.32 1.91 0.95
N LEU A 77 3.48 2.52 1.77
CA LEU A 77 3.61 3.93 2.13
C LEU A 77 4.29 4.01 3.49
N THR A 78 5.42 4.70 3.56
CA THR A 78 6.25 4.78 4.77
C THR A 78 6.27 6.20 5.31
N ALA A 79 6.43 6.34 6.64
CA ALA A 79 6.55 7.66 7.24
C ALA A 79 7.98 8.17 7.12
N VAL A 80 8.12 9.43 6.66
CA VAL A 80 9.45 10.04 6.51
C VAL A 80 10.19 10.08 7.84
N ALA A 81 9.48 10.41 8.92
CA ALA A 81 10.08 10.48 10.24
C ALA A 81 10.70 9.15 10.68
N GLU A 82 10.08 8.05 10.33
CA GLU A 82 10.59 6.74 10.67
C GLU A 82 11.92 6.46 9.98
N ARG A 83 12.03 6.87 8.72
CA ARG A 83 13.28 6.66 7.98
C ARG A 83 14.43 7.45 8.57
N VAL A 84 14.14 8.63 9.12
CA VAL A 84 15.16 9.50 9.66
C VAL A 84 15.57 9.08 11.08
N THR A 85 14.57 8.80 11.92
CA THR A 85 14.81 8.58 13.35
C THR A 85 15.12 7.14 13.72
N THR A 86 14.67 6.21 12.91
CA THR A 86 14.86 4.78 13.18
C THR A 86 15.41 4.09 11.95
N SER A 87 16.55 4.61 11.49
CA SER A 87 17.14 4.10 10.26
C SER A 87 17.35 2.59 10.28
N THR A 88 17.74 2.04 11.42
CA THR A 88 17.95 0.59 11.53
C THR A 88 16.66 -0.17 11.32
N TYR A 89 15.58 0.30 11.94
CA TYR A 89 14.29 -0.34 11.82
C TYR A 89 13.76 -0.27 10.39
N SER A 90 13.53 0.94 9.91
CA SER A 90 12.83 1.11 8.66
C SER A 90 13.63 0.63 7.45
N HIS A 91 14.94 0.87 7.46
CA HIS A 91 15.78 0.46 6.34
C HIS A 91 15.82 -1.06 6.22
N ARG A 92 16.03 -1.74 7.34
CA ARG A 92 16.10 -3.18 7.36
C ARG A 92 14.77 -3.82 6.98
N ASP A 93 13.67 -3.31 7.56
CA ASP A 93 12.35 -3.86 7.28
C ASP A 93 11.97 -3.67 5.81
N MET A 94 12.32 -2.53 5.23
CA MET A 94 12.06 -2.29 3.82
C MET A 94 12.86 -3.23 2.93
N LEU A 95 14.11 -3.49 3.27
CA LEU A 95 14.94 -4.41 2.50
C LEU A 95 14.46 -5.86 2.60
N GLU A 96 13.89 -6.23 3.73
CA GLU A 96 13.38 -7.58 3.94
C GLU A 96 11.95 -7.76 3.46
N SER A 97 11.25 -6.68 3.17
CA SER A 97 9.88 -6.73 2.69
C SER A 97 9.83 -7.21 1.24
N GLU A 98 8.79 -7.93 0.90
CA GLU A 98 8.58 -8.42 -0.46
C GLU A 98 7.73 -7.48 -1.31
N ALA A 99 7.45 -6.27 -0.82
CA ALA A 99 6.71 -5.28 -1.59
C ALA A 99 7.50 -4.88 -2.84
N GLU A 100 6.78 -4.61 -3.90
CA GLU A 100 7.39 -4.23 -5.17
C GLU A 100 7.95 -2.83 -5.16
N ASP A 101 7.36 -1.92 -4.36
CA ASP A 101 7.81 -0.55 -4.33
C ASP A 101 7.46 0.12 -3.01
N TYR A 102 8.00 1.31 -2.80
CA TYR A 102 7.82 2.10 -1.58
C TYR A 102 7.64 3.56 -1.94
N MET A 103 6.83 4.29 -1.16
CA MET A 103 6.70 5.72 -1.33
C MET A 103 6.63 6.38 0.06
N PRO A 104 7.47 7.38 0.35
CA PRO A 104 7.44 8.03 1.65
C PRO A 104 6.29 9.03 1.78
N LYS A 105 5.74 9.14 2.97
CA LYS A 105 4.77 10.18 3.29
C LYS A 105 5.53 11.45 3.67
N PRO A 106 5.01 12.64 3.38
CA PRO A 106 3.71 12.90 2.77
C PRO A 106 3.70 12.54 1.29
N VAL A 107 2.63 11.87 0.86
CA VAL A 107 2.51 11.38 -0.51
C VAL A 107 1.81 12.43 -1.36
N GLU A 108 2.41 12.72 -2.51
CA GLU A 108 1.77 13.56 -3.52
C GLU A 108 0.84 12.67 -4.33
N PRO A 109 -0.49 12.91 -4.32
CA PRO A 109 -1.42 12.00 -5.00
C PRO A 109 -1.12 11.78 -6.48
N VAL A 110 -0.66 12.84 -7.17
CA VAL A 110 -0.33 12.71 -8.60
C VAL A 110 0.88 11.81 -8.80
N GLU A 111 1.89 11.92 -7.94
CA GLU A 111 3.07 11.06 -8.01
C GLU A 111 2.70 9.61 -7.73
N LEU A 112 1.79 9.39 -6.78
CA LEU A 112 1.32 8.04 -6.48
C LEU A 112 0.57 7.47 -7.68
N LEU A 113 -0.27 8.27 -8.34
CA LEU A 113 -0.96 7.82 -9.54
C LEU A 113 0.02 7.42 -10.63
N GLU A 114 1.07 8.19 -10.83
CA GLU A 114 2.09 7.86 -11.82
C GLU A 114 2.79 6.54 -11.49
N LEU A 115 3.09 6.32 -10.22
CA LEU A 115 3.70 5.06 -9.79
C LEU A 115 2.75 3.88 -10.00
N ILE A 116 1.49 4.05 -9.68
CA ILE A 116 0.48 3.03 -9.91
C ILE A 116 0.41 2.68 -11.39
N LYS A 117 0.37 3.70 -12.25
CA LYS A 117 0.34 3.49 -13.69
C LYS A 117 1.56 2.72 -14.17
N SER A 118 2.72 3.03 -13.62
CA SER A 118 3.96 2.36 -14.05
C SER A 118 3.92 0.86 -13.75
N TRP A 119 3.23 0.46 -12.69
CA TRP A 119 3.10 -0.95 -12.36
C TRP A 119 1.98 -1.65 -13.12
N LEU A 120 0.86 -0.98 -13.34
CA LEU A 120 -0.29 -1.58 -14.03
C LEU A 120 -0.14 -1.62 -15.55
N GLU A 121 0.65 -0.70 -16.11
CA GLU A 121 0.81 -0.60 -17.57
C GLU A 121 2.13 -1.16 -18.07
N LYS A 122 2.77 -1.98 -17.25
CA LYS A 122 4.00 -2.66 -17.65
C LYS A 122 3.76 -3.71 -18.72
#